data_e996b74796bf87c2ac2d7c55754f6fb6
#
_entry.id   e996b74796bf87c2ac2d7c55754f6fb6
#
_cell.length_a   1.000
_cell.length_b   1.000
_cell.length_c   1.000
_cell.angle_alpha   90.00
_cell.angle_beta   90.00
_cell.angle_gamma   90.00
#
_symmetry.space_group_name_H-M   'P 1'
#
loop_
_entity.id
_entity.type
_entity.pdbx_description
1 polymer ?
#
loop_
_entity_poly.entity_id
_entity_poly.type
_entity_poly.pdbx_seq_one_letter_code
_entity_poly.pdbx_strand_id
1 'polypeptide(L)'
;MEYALSNDSISIKVSTAGGSFTSIEAGGREYLWQGDPAVWSGQAPICFPICGGLRDNSAMTFAGHHVKLARHGFARKQEWKLLSQGENELVMCLVSENNAALLSDYPYPFKLVARYTLEDAAVRVSYEVTNEGTEDMPFFIGGHPGFRCPLDEGEAYTDYELRFEKDEAAELCTAVPSTGLIDVTNRSKNPMVGKTLPLSHELFDFAETIFDVLESRQVTLSKKGEDKGVRLSFEDFPYLIVWSKPEGDFVAVEPWGGLSTCSDEDDVLEHKRGCLVAKPKETVVRSFTIEIL
;
A
#
# COMPACT_ATOMS: atom_id res chain seq x y z
N MET A 1 2.16 -20.14 5.92
CA MET A 1 1.71 -20.24 7.35
C MET A 1 1.15 -18.90 7.77
N GLU A 2 0.24 -18.90 8.78
CA GLU A 2 -0.28 -17.65 9.38
C GLU A 2 0.17 -17.55 10.84
N TYR A 3 0.41 -16.32 11.25
CA TYR A 3 0.72 -15.95 12.62
C TYR A 3 -0.31 -14.93 13.11
N ALA A 4 -0.81 -15.10 14.33
CA ALA A 4 -1.76 -14.21 14.95
C ALA A 4 -1.10 -13.39 16.07
N LEU A 5 -1.51 -12.14 16.20
CA LEU A 5 -1.12 -11.25 17.29
C LEU A 5 -2.38 -10.52 17.76
N SER A 6 -2.59 -10.45 19.09
CA SER A 6 -3.78 -9.80 19.64
C SER A 6 -3.50 -9.16 20.99
N ASN A 7 -4.26 -8.13 21.29
CA ASN A 7 -4.43 -7.56 22.63
C ASN A 7 -5.92 -7.54 22.99
N ASP A 8 -6.32 -6.80 24.01
CA ASP A 8 -7.72 -6.72 24.47
C ASP A 8 -8.67 -6.01 23.48
N SER A 9 -8.12 -5.25 22.51
CA SER A 9 -8.89 -4.37 21.63
C SER A 9 -8.88 -4.82 20.17
N ILE A 10 -7.77 -5.39 19.67
CA ILE A 10 -7.57 -5.72 18.26
C ILE A 10 -6.83 -7.06 18.11
N SER A 11 -7.17 -7.80 17.08
CA SER A 11 -6.48 -9.01 16.65
C SER A 11 -6.11 -8.89 15.17
N ILE A 12 -4.90 -9.33 14.83
CA ILE A 12 -4.43 -9.39 13.43
C ILE A 12 -3.93 -10.80 13.11
N LYS A 13 -4.01 -11.17 11.82
CA LYS A 13 -3.30 -12.31 11.27
C LYS A 13 -2.42 -11.85 10.12
N VAL A 14 -1.23 -12.44 10.03
CA VAL A 14 -0.24 -12.15 8.99
C VAL A 14 0.22 -13.46 8.37
N SER A 15 0.19 -13.52 7.04
CA SER A 15 0.63 -14.70 6.28
C SER A 15 2.11 -14.64 5.92
N THR A 16 2.79 -15.78 5.91
CA THR A 16 4.12 -15.90 5.31
C THR A 16 4.10 -15.72 3.79
N ALA A 17 2.96 -16.02 3.15
CA ALA A 17 2.78 -15.71 1.73
C ALA A 17 2.53 -14.20 1.57
N GLY A 18 3.55 -13.48 1.09
CA GLY A 18 3.51 -12.04 0.89
C GLY A 18 3.86 -11.19 2.12
N GLY A 19 3.98 -11.79 3.32
CA GLY A 19 4.37 -11.08 4.54
C GLY A 19 3.33 -10.11 5.10
N SER A 20 2.08 -10.16 4.66
CA SER A 20 1.06 -9.14 4.89
C SER A 20 -0.16 -9.65 5.66
N PHE A 21 -1.04 -8.72 6.06
CA PHE A 21 -2.29 -9.05 6.74
C PHE A 21 -3.17 -10.01 5.94
N THR A 22 -3.82 -10.92 6.68
CA THR A 22 -4.95 -11.74 6.22
C THR A 22 -6.21 -11.50 7.06
N SER A 23 -6.10 -10.80 8.20
CA SER A 23 -7.24 -10.42 9.05
C SER A 23 -6.87 -9.22 9.92
N ILE A 24 -7.86 -8.36 10.17
CA ILE A 24 -7.85 -7.30 11.18
C ILE A 24 -9.23 -7.31 11.85
N GLU A 25 -9.29 -7.82 13.08
CA GLU A 25 -10.54 -7.98 13.82
C GLU A 25 -10.55 -7.08 15.06
N ALA A 26 -11.67 -6.44 15.34
CA ALA A 26 -11.93 -5.74 16.60
C ALA A 26 -13.41 -5.82 16.95
N GLY A 27 -13.73 -6.03 18.23
CA GLY A 27 -15.11 -6.14 18.71
C GLY A 27 -15.92 -7.26 18.03
N GLY A 28 -15.26 -8.31 17.55
CA GLY A 28 -15.88 -9.43 16.84
C GLY A 28 -16.21 -9.16 15.37
N ARG A 29 -15.71 -8.05 14.79
CA ARG A 29 -15.88 -7.66 13.38
C ARG A 29 -14.56 -7.76 12.63
N GLU A 30 -14.61 -8.33 11.41
CA GLU A 30 -13.50 -8.29 10.46
C GLU A 30 -13.54 -6.99 9.64
N TYR A 31 -12.45 -6.26 9.61
CA TYR A 31 -12.31 -4.98 8.89
C TYR A 31 -11.53 -5.12 7.58
N LEU A 32 -10.70 -6.16 7.45
CA LEU A 32 -9.95 -6.40 6.23
C LEU A 32 -10.81 -7.16 5.22
N TRP A 33 -10.67 -6.82 3.94
CA TRP A 33 -11.21 -7.61 2.84
C TRP A 33 -10.66 -9.04 2.87
N GLN A 34 -11.53 -10.04 2.71
CA GLN A 34 -11.13 -11.43 2.90
C GLN A 34 -10.65 -12.16 1.63
N GLY A 35 -10.52 -11.42 0.53
CA GLY A 35 -9.93 -11.96 -0.69
C GLY A 35 -10.85 -12.91 -1.44
N ASP A 36 -11.71 -12.39 -2.32
CA ASP A 36 -12.51 -13.21 -3.24
C ASP A 36 -11.79 -13.31 -4.60
N PRO A 37 -11.38 -14.53 -5.04
CA PRO A 37 -10.76 -14.69 -6.36
C PRO A 37 -11.61 -14.26 -7.54
N ALA A 38 -12.94 -14.23 -7.41
CA ALA A 38 -13.84 -13.73 -8.45
C ALA A 38 -13.79 -12.20 -8.58
N VAL A 39 -13.39 -11.52 -7.52
CA VAL A 39 -13.32 -10.05 -7.44
C VAL A 39 -11.86 -9.61 -7.35
N TRP A 40 -11.26 -9.77 -6.19
CA TRP A 40 -9.87 -9.49 -5.91
C TRP A 40 -9.33 -10.42 -4.83
N SER A 41 -8.39 -11.28 -5.21
CA SER A 41 -7.80 -12.29 -4.30
C SER A 41 -6.80 -11.70 -3.29
N GLY A 42 -6.35 -10.45 -3.49
CA GLY A 42 -5.47 -9.77 -2.55
C GLY A 42 -6.23 -9.27 -1.32
N GLN A 43 -5.50 -8.96 -0.26
CA GLN A 43 -6.04 -8.41 0.99
C GLN A 43 -5.28 -7.14 1.40
N ALA A 44 -3.96 -7.24 1.61
CA ALA A 44 -3.10 -6.11 1.99
C ALA A 44 -1.67 -6.28 1.45
N PRO A 45 -1.46 -6.40 0.13
CA PRO A 45 -0.13 -6.68 -0.41
C PRO A 45 0.88 -5.57 -0.09
N ILE A 46 2.13 -5.97 0.12
CA ILE A 46 3.26 -5.07 0.27
C ILE A 46 3.82 -4.75 -1.12
N CYS A 47 3.89 -3.47 -1.46
CA CYS A 47 4.46 -2.98 -2.70
C CYS A 47 5.96 -2.75 -2.52
N PHE A 48 6.80 -3.61 -3.10
CA PHE A 48 8.26 -3.49 -3.07
C PHE A 48 8.91 -4.34 -4.19
N PRO A 49 9.96 -3.86 -4.85
CA PRO A 49 10.66 -2.58 -4.69
C PRO A 49 10.06 -1.44 -5.49
N ILE A 50 8.83 -1.55 -6.00
CA ILE A 50 8.08 -0.46 -6.63
C ILE A 50 6.63 -0.43 -6.15
N CYS A 51 6.04 0.77 -6.14
CA CYS A 51 4.61 1.01 -6.08
C CYS A 51 4.08 1.26 -7.50
N GLY A 52 2.92 0.69 -7.84
CA GLY A 52 2.40 0.80 -9.20
C GLY A 52 3.23 0.04 -10.23
N GLY A 53 3.25 0.52 -11.46
CA GLY A 53 3.92 -0.11 -12.62
C GLY A 53 5.05 0.73 -13.21
N LEU A 54 5.99 0.05 -13.86
CA LEU A 54 6.99 0.67 -14.74
C LEU A 54 6.52 0.58 -16.19
N ARG A 55 6.98 1.53 -17.03
CA ARG A 55 6.79 1.42 -18.49
C ARG A 55 7.50 0.15 -18.97
N ASP A 56 6.81 -0.68 -19.71
CA ASP A 56 7.29 -1.97 -20.19
C ASP A 56 7.85 -2.89 -19.08
N ASN A 57 7.39 -2.70 -17.83
CA ASN A 57 7.86 -3.41 -16.65
C ASN A 57 9.37 -3.32 -16.42
N SER A 58 10.02 -2.26 -16.87
CA SER A 58 11.47 -2.14 -16.77
C SER A 58 11.93 -0.70 -16.54
N ALA A 59 13.14 -0.55 -15.98
CA ALA A 59 13.83 0.73 -15.84
C ALA A 59 15.34 0.51 -15.80
N MET A 60 16.09 1.58 -16.08
CA MET A 60 17.53 1.65 -15.81
C MET A 60 17.78 2.30 -14.45
N THR A 61 18.93 2.05 -13.86
CA THR A 61 19.39 2.73 -12.65
C THR A 61 20.66 3.52 -12.89
N PHE A 62 21.01 4.44 -12.00
CA PHE A 62 22.26 5.20 -12.09
C PHE A 62 23.51 4.33 -12.08
N ALA A 63 23.43 3.18 -11.40
CA ALA A 63 24.51 2.19 -11.43
C ALA A 63 24.62 1.42 -12.75
N GLY A 64 23.73 1.69 -13.72
CA GLY A 64 23.70 1.03 -15.02
C GLY A 64 23.02 -0.34 -15.02
N HIS A 65 22.32 -0.71 -13.97
CA HIS A 65 21.54 -1.94 -13.93
C HIS A 65 20.21 -1.79 -14.66
N HIS A 66 19.79 -2.86 -15.33
CA HIS A 66 18.47 -2.98 -15.93
C HIS A 66 17.57 -3.77 -14.99
N VAL A 67 16.58 -3.12 -14.38
CA VAL A 67 15.59 -3.76 -13.52
C VAL A 67 14.35 -4.17 -14.29
N LYS A 68 13.75 -5.32 -13.91
CA LYS A 68 12.53 -5.86 -14.51
C LYS A 68 11.52 -6.14 -13.41
N LEU A 69 10.52 -5.27 -13.27
CA LEU A 69 9.61 -5.30 -12.15
C LEU A 69 8.16 -5.23 -12.63
N ALA A 70 7.41 -6.27 -12.39
CA ALA A 70 5.96 -6.26 -12.59
C ALA A 70 5.30 -5.29 -11.62
N ARG A 71 4.05 -4.87 -11.91
CA ARG A 71 3.25 -3.97 -11.06
C ARG A 71 3.34 -4.36 -9.58
N HIS A 72 3.63 -3.41 -8.72
CA HIS A 72 3.88 -3.53 -7.27
C HIS A 72 5.09 -4.38 -6.88
N GLY A 73 5.97 -4.69 -7.82
CA GLY A 73 7.16 -5.51 -7.56
C GLY A 73 6.85 -6.96 -7.20
N PHE A 74 7.74 -7.54 -6.41
CA PHE A 74 7.73 -8.98 -6.16
C PHE A 74 7.44 -9.39 -4.70
N ALA A 75 7.58 -8.49 -3.71
CA ALA A 75 7.52 -8.84 -2.28
C ALA A 75 6.25 -9.60 -1.91
N ARG A 76 5.11 -9.19 -2.46
CA ARG A 76 3.78 -9.81 -2.27
C ARG A 76 3.65 -11.23 -2.80
N LYS A 77 4.61 -11.69 -3.62
CA LYS A 77 4.62 -13.03 -4.23
C LYS A 77 5.66 -13.96 -3.61
N GLN A 78 6.39 -13.47 -2.61
CA GLN A 78 7.45 -14.24 -1.96
C GLN A 78 6.95 -14.89 -0.68
N GLU A 79 7.61 -15.98 -0.31
CA GLU A 79 7.45 -16.58 1.01
C GLU A 79 8.36 -15.85 2.00
N TRP A 80 7.77 -15.26 3.01
CA TRP A 80 8.44 -14.55 4.08
C TRP A 80 8.68 -15.44 5.27
N LYS A 81 9.64 -15.07 6.10
CA LYS A 81 9.95 -15.80 7.33
C LYS A 81 9.52 -14.97 8.54
N LEU A 82 8.99 -15.64 9.56
CA LEU A 82 8.84 -15.03 10.87
C LEU A 82 10.25 -14.81 11.44
N LEU A 83 10.55 -13.57 11.79
CA LEU A 83 11.82 -13.20 12.43
C LEU A 83 11.68 -13.24 13.96
N SER A 84 10.58 -12.69 14.47
CA SER A 84 10.23 -12.73 15.90
C SER A 84 8.73 -12.50 16.11
N GLN A 85 8.24 -12.97 17.27
CA GLN A 85 6.91 -12.68 17.77
C GLN A 85 7.01 -12.45 19.29
N GLY A 86 6.56 -11.28 19.73
CA GLY A 86 6.44 -10.89 21.13
C GLY A 86 4.98 -10.77 21.56
N GLU A 87 4.76 -10.11 22.68
CA GLU A 87 3.42 -9.88 23.23
C GLU A 87 2.60 -8.92 22.34
N ASN A 88 3.22 -7.80 21.89
CA ASN A 88 2.57 -6.76 21.09
C ASN A 88 3.17 -6.61 19.68
N GLU A 89 4.06 -7.50 19.27
CA GLU A 89 4.82 -7.34 18.04
C GLU A 89 4.96 -8.66 17.29
N LEU A 90 4.81 -8.56 15.96
CA LEU A 90 5.08 -9.63 15.02
C LEU A 90 5.96 -9.08 13.91
N VAL A 91 7.07 -9.78 13.62
CA VAL A 91 8.09 -9.30 12.66
C VAL A 91 8.31 -10.34 11.58
N MET A 92 8.01 -9.95 10.34
CA MET A 92 8.21 -10.75 9.14
C MET A 92 9.44 -10.24 8.37
N CYS A 93 10.13 -11.12 7.67
CA CYS A 93 11.34 -10.79 6.93
C CYS A 93 11.39 -11.46 5.57
N LEU A 94 11.77 -10.68 4.55
CA LEU A 94 12.15 -11.14 3.22
C LEU A 94 13.59 -10.71 2.94
N VAL A 95 14.43 -11.63 2.52
CA VAL A 95 15.82 -11.35 2.12
C VAL A 95 16.06 -11.80 0.69
N SER A 96 16.88 -11.03 -0.04
CA SER A 96 17.30 -11.41 -1.39
C SER A 96 18.43 -12.45 -1.40
N GLU A 97 19.07 -12.69 -0.24
CA GLU A 97 20.16 -13.63 -0.11
C GLU A 97 19.75 -15.03 -0.58
N ASN A 98 20.56 -15.64 -1.43
CA ASN A 98 20.32 -16.96 -2.04
C ASN A 98 19.06 -17.04 -2.94
N ASN A 99 18.49 -15.89 -3.36
CA ASN A 99 17.41 -15.85 -4.33
C ASN A 99 17.88 -15.23 -5.66
N ALA A 100 18.48 -16.05 -6.50
CA ALA A 100 19.06 -15.63 -7.77
C ALA A 100 18.00 -15.02 -8.72
N ALA A 101 16.75 -15.47 -8.64
CA ALA A 101 15.66 -14.92 -9.48
C ALA A 101 15.36 -13.48 -9.13
N LEU A 102 15.24 -13.16 -7.83
CA LEU A 102 15.03 -11.76 -7.39
C LEU A 102 16.20 -10.87 -7.79
N LEU A 103 17.44 -11.34 -7.60
CA LEU A 103 18.66 -10.59 -7.94
C LEU A 103 18.86 -10.44 -9.46
N SER A 104 18.28 -11.33 -10.28
CA SER A 104 18.26 -11.15 -11.73
C SER A 104 17.35 -10.02 -12.18
N ASP A 105 16.20 -9.84 -11.54
CA ASP A 105 15.21 -8.82 -11.89
C ASP A 105 15.48 -7.48 -11.20
N TYR A 106 16.10 -7.52 -10.00
CA TYR A 106 16.46 -6.36 -9.19
C TYR A 106 17.82 -6.64 -8.51
N PRO A 107 18.94 -6.24 -9.14
CA PRO A 107 20.30 -6.66 -8.76
C PRO A 107 20.87 -5.91 -7.56
N TYR A 108 20.05 -5.69 -6.55
CA TYR A 108 20.42 -5.04 -5.31
C TYR A 108 20.15 -5.99 -4.14
N PRO A 109 21.17 -6.49 -3.43
CA PRO A 109 20.98 -7.28 -2.23
C PRO A 109 20.26 -6.45 -1.15
N PHE A 110 19.18 -7.00 -0.61
CA PHE A 110 18.35 -6.32 0.39
C PHE A 110 17.85 -7.25 1.49
N LYS A 111 17.50 -6.64 2.60
CA LYS A 111 16.64 -7.20 3.64
C LYS A 111 15.43 -6.27 3.82
N LEU A 112 14.23 -6.82 3.68
CA LEU A 112 12.98 -6.13 3.94
C LEU A 112 12.32 -6.76 5.16
N VAL A 113 12.04 -5.94 6.18
CA VAL A 113 11.31 -6.33 7.37
C VAL A 113 9.97 -5.63 7.37
N ALA A 114 8.90 -6.38 7.65
CA ALA A 114 7.59 -5.85 7.97
C ALA A 114 7.31 -6.12 9.46
N ARG A 115 7.20 -5.05 10.23
CA ARG A 115 6.95 -5.07 11.66
C ARG A 115 5.52 -4.61 11.93
N TYR A 116 4.76 -5.40 12.66
CA TYR A 116 3.40 -5.15 13.07
C TYR A 116 3.37 -4.99 14.58
N THR A 117 3.05 -3.80 15.07
CA THR A 117 3.02 -3.49 16.50
C THR A 117 1.60 -3.08 16.89
N LEU A 118 1.03 -3.74 17.90
CA LEU A 118 -0.30 -3.39 18.43
C LEU A 118 -0.18 -2.32 19.52
N GLU A 119 -0.99 -1.27 19.38
CA GLU A 119 -1.12 -0.14 20.32
C GLU A 119 -2.62 0.14 20.50
N ASP A 120 -3.19 -0.24 21.65
CA ASP A 120 -4.63 -0.14 21.93
C ASP A 120 -5.47 -0.79 20.78
N ALA A 121 -6.35 -0.05 20.13
CA ALA A 121 -7.16 -0.51 19.00
C ALA A 121 -6.48 -0.25 17.62
N ALA A 122 -5.17 -0.07 17.60
CA ALA A 122 -4.42 0.21 16.41
C ALA A 122 -3.32 -0.82 16.13
N VAL A 123 -2.97 -0.97 14.87
CA VAL A 123 -1.76 -1.66 14.43
C VAL A 123 -0.87 -0.69 13.65
N ARG A 124 0.35 -0.47 14.14
CA ARG A 124 1.41 0.21 13.40
C ARG A 124 2.14 -0.79 12.52
N VAL A 125 2.22 -0.47 11.24
CA VAL A 125 3.00 -1.22 10.24
C VAL A 125 4.25 -0.42 9.93
N SER A 126 5.43 -1.03 10.13
CA SER A 126 6.71 -0.42 9.78
C SER A 126 7.45 -1.30 8.79
N TYR A 127 7.81 -0.73 7.65
CA TYR A 127 8.67 -1.35 6.67
C TYR A 127 10.10 -0.85 6.85
N GLU A 128 11.03 -1.79 7.11
CA GLU A 128 12.46 -1.51 7.28
C GLU A 128 13.20 -2.10 6.07
N VAL A 129 13.70 -1.25 5.19
CA VAL A 129 14.42 -1.65 3.98
C VAL A 129 15.91 -1.42 4.19
N THR A 130 16.67 -2.50 4.30
CA THR A 130 18.13 -2.45 4.45
C THR A 130 18.81 -2.79 3.12
N ASN A 131 19.70 -1.93 2.68
CA ASN A 131 20.60 -2.23 1.57
C ASN A 131 21.74 -3.13 2.05
N GLU A 132 21.73 -4.40 1.67
CA GLU A 132 22.77 -5.38 2.00
C GLU A 132 23.94 -5.39 0.98
N GLY A 133 23.80 -4.62 -0.10
CA GLY A 133 24.79 -4.50 -1.18
C GLY A 133 25.92 -3.52 -0.88
N THR A 134 26.63 -3.15 -1.94
CA THR A 134 27.79 -2.25 -1.94
C THR A 134 27.59 -0.98 -2.77
N GLU A 135 26.46 -0.86 -3.47
CA GLU A 135 26.04 0.27 -4.28
C GLU A 135 24.81 0.92 -3.69
N ASP A 136 24.52 2.16 -4.06
CA ASP A 136 23.27 2.85 -3.70
C ASP A 136 22.08 2.10 -4.29
N MET A 137 21.09 1.78 -3.46
CA MET A 137 19.93 0.97 -3.83
C MET A 137 18.68 1.85 -3.98
N PRO A 138 18.21 2.12 -5.22
CA PRO A 138 16.96 2.84 -5.45
C PRO A 138 15.75 1.92 -5.26
N PHE A 139 14.76 2.34 -4.50
CA PHE A 139 13.56 1.55 -4.25
C PHE A 139 12.34 2.41 -3.91
N PHE A 140 11.18 1.76 -3.90
CA PHE A 140 9.92 2.28 -3.39
C PHE A 140 9.31 1.26 -2.44
N ILE A 141 8.50 1.74 -1.50
CA ILE A 141 7.77 0.91 -0.56
C ILE A 141 6.37 1.48 -0.36
N GLY A 142 5.37 0.62 -0.19
CA GLY A 142 4.01 1.02 0.10
C GLY A 142 3.14 -0.11 0.62
N GLY A 143 2.06 0.25 1.29
CA GLY A 143 1.00 -0.65 1.69
C GLY A 143 -0.18 -0.59 0.70
N HIS A 144 -0.93 -1.68 0.63
CA HIS A 144 -2.12 -1.78 -0.22
C HIS A 144 -3.27 -2.50 0.54
N PRO A 145 -3.63 -2.02 1.78
CA PRO A 145 -4.70 -2.65 2.53
C PRO A 145 -6.05 -2.38 1.88
N GLY A 146 -6.82 -3.45 1.68
CA GLY A 146 -8.23 -3.40 1.30
C GLY A 146 -9.10 -3.58 2.54
N PHE A 147 -9.94 -2.61 2.82
CA PHE A 147 -10.91 -2.69 3.92
C PHE A 147 -12.27 -3.13 3.40
N ARG A 148 -13.01 -3.87 4.19
CA ARG A 148 -14.42 -4.16 3.90
C ARG A 148 -15.19 -2.85 3.76
N CYS A 149 -16.04 -2.79 2.75
CA CYS A 149 -16.97 -1.69 2.52
C CYS A 149 -18.17 -2.23 1.73
N PRO A 150 -19.36 -2.33 2.34
CA PRO A 150 -19.73 -1.88 3.68
C PRO A 150 -19.07 -2.68 4.82
N LEU A 151 -19.02 -2.08 6.02
CA LEU A 151 -18.52 -2.74 7.22
C LEU A 151 -19.55 -3.68 7.85
N ASP A 152 -20.83 -3.35 7.73
CA ASP A 152 -21.95 -4.12 8.28
C ASP A 152 -22.84 -4.71 7.19
N GLU A 153 -23.43 -5.87 7.48
CA GLU A 153 -24.39 -6.51 6.59
C GLU A 153 -25.66 -5.66 6.40
N GLY A 154 -26.14 -5.60 5.15
CA GLY A 154 -27.35 -4.85 4.80
C GLY A 154 -27.15 -3.37 4.55
N GLU A 155 -25.94 -2.87 4.69
CA GLU A 155 -25.57 -1.51 4.30
C GLU A 155 -25.11 -1.46 2.84
N ALA A 156 -25.24 -0.29 2.21
CA ALA A 156 -24.79 -0.08 0.85
C ALA A 156 -23.38 0.52 0.81
N TYR A 157 -22.61 0.17 -0.22
CA TYR A 157 -21.29 0.78 -0.48
C TYR A 157 -21.36 2.31 -0.51
N THR A 158 -22.45 2.85 -1.08
CA THR A 158 -22.72 4.29 -1.16
C THR A 158 -23.09 4.95 0.17
N ASP A 159 -23.32 4.19 1.23
CA ASP A 159 -23.50 4.75 2.59
C ASP A 159 -22.19 5.19 3.21
N TYR A 160 -21.05 4.81 2.60
CA TYR A 160 -19.73 5.05 3.12
C TYR A 160 -19.00 6.21 2.42
N GLU A 161 -17.99 6.71 3.10
CA GLU A 161 -17.13 7.79 2.63
C GLU A 161 -15.71 7.65 3.19
N LEU A 162 -14.75 8.24 2.50
CA LEU A 162 -13.42 8.50 3.04
C LEU A 162 -13.33 9.96 3.47
N ARG A 163 -13.15 10.19 4.77
CA ARG A 163 -13.01 11.53 5.36
C ARG A 163 -11.53 11.83 5.61
N PHE A 164 -11.02 12.81 4.91
CA PHE A 164 -9.65 13.29 5.00
C PHE A 164 -9.50 14.30 6.14
N GLU A 165 -8.27 14.44 6.63
CA GLU A 165 -7.93 15.41 7.67
C GLU A 165 -8.11 16.86 7.21
N LYS A 166 -7.76 17.14 5.94
CA LYS A 166 -7.80 18.46 5.31
C LYS A 166 -8.64 18.44 4.04
N ASP A 167 -8.95 19.62 3.53
CA ASP A 167 -9.59 19.77 2.22
C ASP A 167 -8.55 19.48 1.13
N GLU A 168 -8.83 18.52 0.28
CA GLU A 168 -7.97 18.15 -0.85
C GLU A 168 -8.59 18.73 -2.13
N ALA A 169 -8.11 19.90 -2.54
CA ALA A 169 -8.69 20.63 -3.66
C ALA A 169 -7.92 20.42 -4.99
N ALA A 170 -6.76 19.79 -4.94
CA ALA A 170 -5.94 19.57 -6.14
C ALA A 170 -6.67 18.69 -7.15
N GLU A 171 -6.59 19.02 -8.44
CA GLU A 171 -7.03 18.14 -9.50
C GLU A 171 -6.18 16.85 -9.48
N LEU A 172 -6.81 15.72 -9.79
CA LEU A 172 -6.18 14.41 -9.76
C LEU A 172 -5.53 14.09 -11.10
N CYS A 173 -4.36 13.46 -11.06
CA CYS A 173 -3.76 12.88 -12.25
C CYS A 173 -4.59 11.67 -12.74
N THR A 174 -4.45 11.34 -14.00
CA THR A 174 -5.26 10.29 -14.62
C THR A 174 -4.46 9.01 -14.79
N ALA A 175 -4.95 7.92 -14.22
CA ALA A 175 -4.43 6.60 -14.57
C ALA A 175 -4.81 6.25 -16.01
N VAL A 176 -3.89 5.59 -16.73
CA VAL A 176 -4.10 5.11 -18.09
C VAL A 176 -4.35 3.61 -18.07
N PRO A 177 -5.62 3.14 -18.12
CA PRO A 177 -5.96 1.73 -17.88
C PRO A 177 -5.24 0.75 -18.79
N SER A 178 -4.99 1.12 -20.04
CA SER A 178 -4.34 0.25 -21.03
C SER A 178 -2.86 -0.04 -20.72
N THR A 179 -2.20 0.81 -19.92
CA THR A 179 -0.77 0.69 -19.58
C THR A 179 -0.53 0.54 -18.08
N GLY A 180 -1.47 0.98 -17.24
CA GLY A 180 -1.30 1.10 -15.79
C GLY A 180 -0.32 2.21 -15.39
N LEU A 181 -0.01 3.14 -16.31
CA LEU A 181 0.81 4.32 -16.08
C LEU A 181 -0.05 5.53 -15.70
N ILE A 182 0.60 6.65 -15.39
CA ILE A 182 -0.09 7.87 -14.95
C ILE A 182 0.16 9.00 -15.94
N ASP A 183 -0.91 9.63 -16.42
CA ASP A 183 -0.83 10.89 -17.15
C ASP A 183 -0.99 12.06 -16.17
N VAL A 184 0.11 12.76 -15.90
CA VAL A 184 0.14 13.92 -15.02
C VAL A 184 -0.20 15.22 -15.73
N THR A 185 -0.28 15.21 -17.06
CA THR A 185 -0.62 16.36 -17.88
C THR A 185 -2.12 16.49 -18.11
N ASN A 186 -2.84 15.37 -18.04
CA ASN A 186 -4.29 15.32 -18.18
C ASN A 186 -4.91 15.09 -16.78
N ARG A 187 -5.28 16.18 -16.12
CA ARG A 187 -5.86 16.13 -14.80
C ARG A 187 -7.37 16.18 -14.85
N SER A 188 -8.01 15.47 -13.95
CA SER A 188 -9.45 15.42 -13.78
C SER A 188 -9.89 16.19 -12.54
N LYS A 189 -11.15 16.63 -12.56
CA LYS A 189 -11.76 17.23 -11.38
C LYS A 189 -11.74 16.26 -10.20
N ASN A 190 -11.28 16.75 -9.07
CA ASN A 190 -11.34 15.99 -7.83
C ASN A 190 -12.81 15.75 -7.43
N PRO A 191 -13.25 14.50 -7.21
CA PRO A 191 -14.62 14.16 -6.83
C PRO A 191 -14.94 14.47 -5.36
N MET A 192 -14.00 14.98 -4.59
CA MET A 192 -14.21 15.32 -3.19
C MET A 192 -15.22 16.44 -2.98
N VAL A 193 -15.92 16.38 -1.86
CA VAL A 193 -16.81 17.44 -1.34
C VAL A 193 -16.25 17.90 0.00
N GLY A 194 -15.52 19.02 -0.01
CA GLY A 194 -14.73 19.45 1.15
C GLY A 194 -13.67 18.39 1.50
N LYS A 195 -13.71 17.92 2.73
CA LYS A 195 -12.79 16.87 3.24
C LYS A 195 -13.23 15.44 2.91
N THR A 196 -14.31 15.24 2.19
CA THR A 196 -14.95 13.93 2.06
C THR A 196 -14.93 13.46 0.61
N LEU A 197 -14.49 12.21 0.41
CA LEU A 197 -14.66 11.46 -0.82
C LEU A 197 -15.84 10.50 -0.63
N PRO A 198 -17.04 10.81 -1.20
CA PRO A 198 -18.15 9.88 -1.18
C PRO A 198 -17.81 8.62 -1.98
N LEU A 199 -18.06 7.44 -1.41
CA LEU A 199 -17.78 6.20 -2.11
C LEU A 199 -18.94 5.80 -3.01
N SER A 200 -18.60 5.38 -4.23
CA SER A 200 -19.46 4.67 -5.16
C SER A 200 -18.59 3.80 -6.08
N HIS A 201 -19.15 2.74 -6.64
CA HIS A 201 -18.39 1.89 -7.56
C HIS A 201 -18.02 2.62 -8.85
N GLU A 202 -18.86 3.55 -9.31
CA GLU A 202 -18.60 4.37 -10.50
C GLU A 202 -17.31 5.20 -10.38
N LEU A 203 -16.87 5.49 -9.16
CA LEU A 203 -15.59 6.16 -8.90
C LEU A 203 -14.39 5.39 -9.49
N PHE A 204 -14.54 4.06 -9.65
CA PHE A 204 -13.50 3.14 -10.07
C PHE A 204 -13.74 2.50 -11.44
N ASP A 205 -14.77 2.93 -12.19
CA ASP A 205 -15.13 2.36 -13.50
C ASP A 205 -13.97 2.39 -14.50
N PHE A 206 -13.11 3.40 -14.41
CA PHE A 206 -12.00 3.56 -15.33
C PHE A 206 -10.67 3.14 -14.74
N ALA A 207 -10.39 3.48 -13.48
CA ALA A 207 -9.13 3.21 -12.80
C ALA A 207 -9.18 3.61 -11.32
N GLU A 208 -8.05 3.46 -10.65
CA GLU A 208 -7.82 3.96 -9.29
C GLU A 208 -7.89 5.50 -9.20
N THR A 209 -8.32 6.02 -8.06
CA THR A 209 -8.24 7.44 -7.72
C THR A 209 -6.88 7.73 -7.10
N ILE A 210 -6.10 8.63 -7.71
CA ILE A 210 -4.69 8.87 -7.34
C ILE A 210 -4.54 10.28 -6.77
N PHE A 211 -4.26 10.38 -5.48
CA PHE A 211 -3.90 11.61 -4.81
C PHE A 211 -2.38 11.78 -4.84
N ASP A 212 -1.87 12.40 -5.91
CA ASP A 212 -0.44 12.68 -6.12
C ASP A 212 -0.01 14.03 -5.51
N VAL A 213 -0.95 14.90 -5.23
CA VAL A 213 -0.79 16.14 -4.45
C VAL A 213 -1.74 16.06 -3.28
N LEU A 214 -1.22 15.85 -2.07
CA LEU A 214 -2.00 15.53 -0.88
C LEU A 214 -1.45 16.25 0.35
N GLU A 215 -2.30 17.02 1.04
CA GLU A 215 -1.95 17.71 2.28
C GLU A 215 -2.27 16.89 3.53
N SER A 216 -3.30 16.06 3.47
CA SER A 216 -3.68 15.14 4.54
C SER A 216 -2.64 14.04 4.72
N ARG A 217 -2.49 13.60 5.96
CA ARG A 217 -1.73 12.40 6.32
C ARG A 217 -2.56 11.43 7.13
N GLN A 218 -3.88 11.67 7.13
CA GLN A 218 -4.85 10.81 7.78
C GLN A 218 -6.14 10.78 6.97
N VAL A 219 -6.74 9.60 6.86
CA VAL A 219 -8.05 9.36 6.24
C VAL A 219 -8.85 8.36 7.05
N THR A 220 -10.15 8.53 7.13
CA THR A 220 -11.06 7.63 7.85
C THR A 220 -12.11 7.09 6.91
N LEU A 221 -12.18 5.76 6.78
CA LEU A 221 -13.33 5.06 6.18
C LEU A 221 -14.41 4.93 7.23
N SER A 222 -15.57 5.50 6.98
CA SER A 222 -16.71 5.43 7.89
C SER A 222 -18.03 5.50 7.13
N LYS A 223 -19.11 5.05 7.78
CA LYS A 223 -20.45 5.33 7.30
C LYS A 223 -20.75 6.82 7.45
N LYS A 224 -21.45 7.39 6.49
CA LYS A 224 -21.81 8.82 6.48
C LYS A 224 -22.50 9.22 7.77
N GLY A 225 -21.94 10.25 8.42
CA GLY A 225 -22.46 10.78 9.68
C GLY A 225 -22.06 9.98 10.92
N GLU A 226 -21.20 8.97 10.80
CA GLU A 226 -20.67 8.19 11.91
C GLU A 226 -19.16 8.43 12.09
N ASP A 227 -18.68 8.31 13.33
CA ASP A 227 -17.25 8.40 13.65
C ASP A 227 -16.58 7.02 13.81
N LYS A 228 -17.38 5.94 13.77
CA LYS A 228 -16.88 4.55 13.80
C LYS A 228 -16.38 4.13 12.42
N GLY A 229 -15.29 3.37 12.40
CA GLY A 229 -14.75 2.87 11.16
C GLY A 229 -13.26 2.53 11.24
N VAL A 230 -12.54 2.79 10.16
CA VAL A 230 -11.10 2.52 10.07
C VAL A 230 -10.37 3.82 9.74
N ARG A 231 -9.41 4.19 10.59
CA ARG A 231 -8.53 5.34 10.35
C ARG A 231 -7.17 4.85 9.87
N LEU A 232 -6.68 5.42 8.77
CA LEU A 232 -5.34 5.24 8.27
C LEU A 232 -4.54 6.53 8.46
N SER A 233 -3.41 6.46 9.20
CA SER A 233 -2.43 7.55 9.35
C SER A 233 -1.14 7.17 8.63
N PHE A 234 -0.61 8.06 7.76
CA PHE A 234 0.44 7.72 6.79
C PHE A 234 1.45 8.86 6.55
N GLU A 235 1.98 9.46 7.61
CA GLU A 235 2.90 10.61 7.56
C GLU A 235 4.13 10.37 6.69
N ASP A 236 4.61 9.12 6.63
CA ASP A 236 5.82 8.76 5.88
C ASP A 236 5.57 8.55 4.38
N PHE A 237 4.31 8.65 3.92
CA PHE A 237 3.91 8.36 2.55
C PHE A 237 3.33 9.60 1.86
N PRO A 238 3.94 10.07 0.76
CA PRO A 238 3.49 11.28 0.08
C PRO A 238 2.22 11.09 -0.76
N TYR A 239 1.90 9.86 -1.15
CA TYR A 239 0.81 9.54 -2.06
C TYR A 239 -0.23 8.63 -1.41
N LEU A 240 -1.49 8.82 -1.80
CA LEU A 240 -2.59 7.93 -1.42
C LEU A 240 -3.32 7.48 -2.67
N ILE A 241 -3.51 6.18 -2.81
CA ILE A 241 -4.32 5.59 -3.87
C ILE A 241 -5.58 5.01 -3.24
N VAL A 242 -6.72 5.28 -3.86
CA VAL A 242 -8.01 4.70 -3.48
C VAL A 242 -8.51 3.88 -4.65
N TRP A 243 -8.83 2.63 -4.39
CA TRP A 243 -9.25 1.69 -5.42
C TRP A 243 -10.27 0.68 -4.92
N SER A 244 -11.14 0.26 -5.80
CA SER A 244 -12.04 -0.88 -5.63
C SER A 244 -12.34 -1.51 -6.98
N LYS A 245 -13.15 -2.57 -6.98
CA LYS A 245 -13.79 -3.12 -8.17
C LYS A 245 -15.30 -2.94 -8.09
N PRO A 246 -15.99 -2.76 -9.23
CA PRO A 246 -17.45 -2.56 -9.26
C PRO A 246 -18.25 -3.65 -8.53
N GLU A 247 -17.76 -4.88 -8.52
CA GLU A 247 -18.41 -6.02 -7.87
C GLU A 247 -17.84 -6.32 -6.46
N GLY A 248 -16.99 -5.44 -5.93
CA GLY A 248 -16.26 -5.70 -4.69
C GLY A 248 -16.80 -4.94 -3.50
N ASP A 249 -17.15 -5.65 -2.43
CA ASP A 249 -17.50 -5.07 -1.14
C ASP A 249 -16.25 -4.70 -0.35
N PHE A 250 -15.37 -3.89 -0.96
CA PHE A 250 -14.14 -3.40 -0.35
C PHE A 250 -13.74 -2.04 -0.92
N VAL A 251 -12.88 -1.35 -0.20
CA VAL A 251 -12.09 -0.22 -0.69
C VAL A 251 -10.65 -0.38 -0.24
N ALA A 252 -9.71 -0.36 -1.19
CA ALA A 252 -8.29 -0.27 -0.90
C ALA A 252 -7.93 1.19 -0.66
N VAL A 253 -7.20 1.45 0.43
CA VAL A 253 -6.71 2.77 0.82
C VAL A 253 -5.21 2.65 1.04
N GLU A 254 -4.45 3.07 0.05
CA GLU A 254 -3.09 2.62 -0.17
C GLU A 254 -2.06 3.74 0.04
N PRO A 255 -1.31 3.73 1.17
CA PRO A 255 -0.22 4.65 1.38
C PRO A 255 1.00 4.23 0.55
N TRP A 256 1.38 5.05 -0.45
CA TRP A 256 2.49 4.73 -1.35
C TRP A 256 3.65 5.71 -1.21
N GLY A 257 4.88 5.18 -1.23
CA GLY A 257 6.12 5.94 -1.30
C GLY A 257 6.50 6.38 -2.70
N GLY A 258 5.80 5.91 -3.73
CA GLY A 258 6.02 6.26 -5.14
C GLY A 258 4.81 5.97 -5.98
N LEU A 259 4.88 6.28 -7.28
CA LEU A 259 3.77 6.14 -8.23
C LEU A 259 4.16 5.22 -9.39
N SER A 260 3.18 4.75 -10.16
CA SER A 260 3.44 4.20 -11.49
C SER A 260 4.21 5.23 -12.33
N THR A 261 4.96 4.80 -13.34
CA THR A 261 5.67 5.74 -14.22
C THR A 261 4.72 6.79 -14.77
N CYS A 262 5.06 8.07 -14.56
CA CYS A 262 4.29 9.21 -15.02
C CYS A 262 4.65 9.57 -16.46
N SER A 263 3.73 10.24 -17.16
CA SER A 263 3.88 10.58 -18.58
C SER A 263 5.08 11.48 -18.90
N ASP A 264 5.55 12.24 -17.91
CA ASP A 264 6.69 13.16 -18.00
C ASP A 264 7.99 12.60 -17.40
N GLU A 265 8.00 11.33 -16.95
CA GLU A 265 9.19 10.64 -16.46
C GLU A 265 9.87 9.86 -17.57
N ASP A 266 11.19 9.74 -17.46
CA ASP A 266 12.00 8.80 -18.23
C ASP A 266 12.00 7.40 -17.58
N ASP A 267 12.78 6.48 -18.14
CA ASP A 267 12.84 5.10 -17.64
C ASP A 267 14.04 4.88 -16.70
N VAL A 268 14.44 5.92 -15.95
CA VAL A 268 15.47 5.85 -14.90
C VAL A 268 14.79 5.79 -13.53
N LEU A 269 15.12 4.77 -12.76
CA LEU A 269 14.40 4.46 -11.51
C LEU A 269 14.55 5.58 -10.47
N GLU A 270 15.73 6.17 -10.36
CA GLU A 270 16.02 7.27 -9.43
C GLU A 270 15.35 8.60 -9.81
N HIS A 271 14.97 8.77 -11.07
CA HIS A 271 14.23 9.97 -11.51
C HIS A 271 12.74 9.91 -11.20
N LYS A 272 12.23 8.72 -10.86
CA LYS A 272 10.79 8.56 -10.58
C LYS A 272 10.40 9.25 -9.28
N ARG A 273 9.17 9.80 -9.27
CA ARG A 273 8.58 10.44 -8.10
C ARG A 273 8.52 9.50 -6.91
N GLY A 274 9.07 9.97 -5.78
CA GLY A 274 9.08 9.23 -4.53
C GLY A 274 10.18 8.17 -4.42
N CYS A 275 11.14 8.11 -5.37
CA CYS A 275 12.26 7.19 -5.26
C CYS A 275 13.06 7.43 -3.98
N LEU A 276 13.24 6.37 -3.21
CA LEU A 276 14.13 6.33 -2.06
C LEU A 276 15.44 5.67 -2.48
N VAL A 277 16.54 6.13 -1.89
CA VAL A 277 17.88 5.54 -2.13
C VAL A 277 18.48 5.19 -0.78
N ALA A 278 18.69 3.89 -0.54
CA ALA A 278 19.41 3.41 0.62
C ALA A 278 20.90 3.26 0.29
N LYS A 279 21.77 3.92 1.06
CA LYS A 279 23.22 3.73 0.97
C LYS A 279 23.62 2.31 1.39
N PRO A 280 24.81 1.82 1.01
CA PRO A 280 25.32 0.55 1.51
C PRO A 280 25.21 0.44 3.03
N LYS A 281 24.55 -0.64 3.50
CA LYS A 281 24.27 -0.94 4.93
C LYS A 281 23.30 0.01 5.64
N GLU A 282 22.74 0.97 4.93
CA GLU A 282 21.68 1.83 5.47
C GLU A 282 20.35 1.08 5.54
N THR A 283 19.58 1.37 6.59
CA THR A 283 18.18 0.97 6.73
C THR A 283 17.28 2.19 6.65
N VAL A 284 16.35 2.19 5.72
CA VAL A 284 15.30 3.22 5.58
C VAL A 284 14.01 2.66 6.12
N VAL A 285 13.32 3.43 6.97
CA VAL A 285 12.05 3.02 7.60
C VAL A 285 10.92 3.89 7.09
N ARG A 286 9.75 3.27 6.83
CA ARG A 286 8.49 3.94 6.52
C ARG A 286 7.35 3.23 7.25
N SER A 287 6.47 4.00 7.85
CA SER A 287 5.41 3.47 8.71
C SER A 287 4.07 4.11 8.42
N PHE A 288 3.01 3.34 8.63
CA PHE A 288 1.64 3.83 8.69
C PHE A 288 0.90 3.10 9.82
N THR A 289 -0.24 3.64 10.25
CA THR A 289 -1.04 3.08 11.33
C THR A 289 -2.47 2.87 10.86
N ILE A 290 -3.04 1.71 11.15
CA ILE A 290 -4.45 1.39 10.99
C ILE A 290 -5.06 1.34 12.38
N GLU A 291 -6.05 2.20 12.65
CA GLU A 291 -6.77 2.29 13.92
C GLU A 291 -8.25 1.97 13.70
N ILE A 292 -8.82 1.16 14.57
CA ILE A 292 -10.25 0.87 14.59
C ILE A 292 -10.93 1.81 15.59
N LEU A 293 -11.95 2.54 15.13
CA LEU A 293 -12.64 3.59 15.90
C LEU A 293 -13.94 3.10 16.52
#